data_d440947532f7107f2a7b10c2a0a0a4f8
#
_entry.id   d440947532f7107f2a7b10c2a0a0a4f8
#
_cell.length_a   1.000
_cell.length_b   1.000
_cell.length_c   1.000
_cell.angle_alpha   90.00
_cell.angle_beta   90.00
_cell.angle_gamma   90.00
#
_symmetry.space_group_name_H-M   'P 1'
#
loop_
_entity.id
_entity.type
_entity.pdbx_description
1 polymer ?
#
loop_
_entity_poly.entity_id
_entity_poly.type
_entity_poly.pdbx_seq_one_letter_code
_entity_poly.pdbx_strand_id
1 'polypeptide(L)'
;MSFERPTLKEIIARLDGDTQSRLSVPQMRRSNARVFDRVLAGAAHSLYGYIEYLNRQQFFDTAESDYLDRWASIYGLARKKATKASGEVVFRFSGELINVLEGTILQSDDGVQYKTVGPVSSDGTTPVEALNEGTSGNQLEEDVLTLVSPIVGVFSEVTI
;
A
#
# COMPACT_ATOMS: atom_id res chain seq x y z
N MET A 1 -2.24 35.45 -11.14
CA MET A 1 -1.88 34.59 -12.30
C MET A 1 -1.55 33.22 -11.73
N SER A 2 -2.18 32.17 -12.21
CA SER A 2 -1.81 30.79 -11.87
C SER A 2 -0.53 30.45 -12.62
N PHE A 3 0.47 29.92 -11.93
CA PHE A 3 1.68 29.39 -12.57
C PHE A 3 1.34 27.99 -13.09
N GLU A 4 1.46 27.80 -14.40
CA GLU A 4 1.31 26.49 -15.02
C GLU A 4 2.70 25.91 -15.29
N ARG A 5 2.90 24.64 -14.89
CA ARG A 5 4.17 23.94 -15.09
C ARG A 5 4.43 23.78 -16.60
N PRO A 6 5.55 24.25 -17.13
CA PRO A 6 5.87 24.07 -18.54
C PRO A 6 6.14 22.59 -18.84
N THR A 7 5.65 22.16 -19.99
CA THR A 7 5.91 20.81 -20.51
C THR A 7 7.36 20.67 -20.95
N LEU A 8 7.88 19.45 -20.99
CA LEU A 8 9.24 19.18 -21.49
C LEU A 8 9.44 19.74 -22.91
N LYS A 9 8.42 19.66 -23.76
CA LYS A 9 8.46 20.19 -25.13
C LYS A 9 8.62 21.71 -25.17
N GLU A 10 7.93 22.42 -24.31
CA GLU A 10 8.04 23.88 -24.20
C GLU A 10 9.41 24.32 -23.68
N ILE A 11 9.95 23.59 -22.67
CA ILE A 11 11.30 23.87 -22.17
C ILE A 11 12.36 23.64 -23.27
N ILE A 12 12.25 22.54 -24.04
CA ILE A 12 13.14 22.27 -25.16
C ILE A 12 13.05 23.39 -26.21
N ALA A 13 11.83 23.77 -26.59
CA ALA A 13 11.64 24.83 -27.59
C ALA A 13 12.22 26.18 -27.14
N ARG A 14 12.08 26.52 -25.86
CA ARG A 14 12.65 27.72 -25.27
C ARG A 14 14.18 27.69 -25.29
N LEU A 15 14.80 26.58 -24.86
CA LEU A 15 16.26 26.45 -24.86
C LEU A 15 16.82 26.41 -26.28
N ASP A 16 16.20 25.67 -27.22
CA ASP A 16 16.58 25.69 -28.63
C ASP A 16 16.53 27.13 -29.20
N GLY A 17 15.48 27.91 -28.88
CA GLY A 17 15.35 29.31 -29.28
C GLY A 17 16.43 30.24 -28.67
N ASP A 18 16.69 30.09 -27.37
CA ASP A 18 17.72 30.86 -26.65
C ASP A 18 19.12 30.58 -27.22
N THR A 19 19.43 29.30 -27.48
CA THR A 19 20.73 28.90 -28.05
C THR A 19 20.88 29.42 -29.49
N GLN A 20 19.81 29.31 -30.30
CA GLN A 20 19.81 29.77 -31.67
C GLN A 20 19.95 31.29 -31.78
N SER A 21 19.39 32.06 -30.82
CA SER A 21 19.52 33.50 -30.78
C SER A 21 20.95 33.98 -30.44
N ARG A 22 21.71 33.14 -29.72
CA ARG A 22 23.09 33.46 -29.30
C ARG A 22 24.15 32.93 -30.27
N LEU A 23 23.84 31.90 -31.06
CA LEU A 23 24.75 31.36 -32.06
C LEU A 23 24.49 32.03 -33.41
N SER A 24 25.55 32.50 -34.06
CA SER A 24 25.47 33.17 -35.39
C SER A 24 25.16 32.20 -36.53
N VAL A 25 25.14 30.93 -36.29
CA VAL A 25 24.89 29.83 -37.26
C VAL A 25 23.64 29.04 -36.90
N PRO A 26 22.84 28.65 -37.92
CA PRO A 26 21.68 27.81 -37.65
C PRO A 26 22.07 26.52 -36.96
N GLN A 27 21.35 26.20 -35.90
CA GLN A 27 21.61 25.00 -35.08
C GLN A 27 21.23 23.76 -35.89
N MET A 28 22.20 22.92 -36.21
CA MET A 28 21.94 21.67 -36.92
C MET A 28 21.19 20.66 -36.07
N ARG A 29 20.32 19.87 -36.70
CA ARG A 29 19.46 18.87 -36.02
C ARG A 29 20.24 17.86 -35.17
N ARG A 30 21.53 17.64 -35.45
CA ARG A 30 22.44 16.75 -34.71
C ARG A 30 23.67 17.47 -34.13
N SER A 31 23.51 18.72 -33.73
CA SER A 31 24.60 19.48 -33.08
C SER A 31 24.73 19.11 -31.61
N ASN A 32 25.93 19.21 -31.06
CA ASN A 32 26.18 19.02 -29.63
C ASN A 32 25.39 20.04 -28.79
N ALA A 33 25.24 21.29 -29.26
CA ALA A 33 24.45 22.31 -28.60
C ALA A 33 23.00 21.81 -28.36
N ARG A 34 22.39 21.24 -29.37
CA ARG A 34 21.01 20.70 -29.27
C ARG A 34 20.91 19.51 -28.34
N VAL A 35 21.95 18.70 -28.21
CA VAL A 35 22.00 17.61 -27.22
C VAL A 35 22.02 18.19 -25.82
N PHE A 36 22.87 19.21 -25.57
CA PHE A 36 22.93 19.89 -24.28
C PHE A 36 21.62 20.59 -23.92
N ASP A 37 20.96 21.26 -24.87
CA ASP A 37 19.66 21.89 -24.64
C ASP A 37 18.61 20.87 -24.17
N ARG A 38 18.59 19.67 -24.77
CA ARG A 38 17.67 18.61 -24.35
C ARG A 38 17.98 18.02 -22.96
N VAL A 39 19.28 17.85 -22.67
CA VAL A 39 19.72 17.37 -21.34
C VAL A 39 19.33 18.39 -20.27
N LEU A 40 19.60 19.68 -20.54
CA LEU A 40 19.24 20.76 -19.63
C LEU A 40 17.71 20.90 -19.47
N ALA A 41 16.97 20.76 -20.56
CA ALA A 41 15.50 20.75 -20.52
C ALA A 41 14.98 19.60 -19.65
N GLY A 42 15.57 18.42 -19.78
CA GLY A 42 15.23 17.26 -18.93
C GLY A 42 15.50 17.51 -17.46
N ALA A 43 16.64 18.06 -17.14
CA ALA A 43 17.02 18.44 -15.77
C ALA A 43 16.06 19.49 -15.20
N ALA A 44 15.76 20.55 -15.96
CA ALA A 44 14.82 21.58 -15.55
C ALA A 44 13.40 21.03 -15.35
N HIS A 45 12.93 20.18 -16.26
CA HIS A 45 11.62 19.54 -16.14
C HIS A 45 11.52 18.63 -14.88
N SER A 46 12.58 17.92 -14.56
CA SER A 46 12.66 17.12 -13.34
C SER A 46 12.61 17.97 -12.07
N LEU A 47 13.30 19.12 -12.07
CA LEU A 47 13.25 20.09 -10.96
C LEU A 47 11.83 20.66 -10.78
N TYR A 48 11.14 21.01 -11.84
CA TYR A 48 9.74 21.45 -11.76
C TYR A 48 8.85 20.34 -11.15
N GLY A 49 9.07 19.08 -11.54
CA GLY A 49 8.35 17.96 -10.97
C GLY A 49 8.62 17.78 -9.48
N TYR A 50 9.85 17.93 -9.05
CA TYR A 50 10.22 17.86 -7.65
C TYR A 50 9.62 19.01 -6.82
N ILE A 51 9.62 20.24 -7.35
CA ILE A 51 8.96 21.37 -6.70
C ILE A 51 7.45 21.14 -6.58
N GLU A 52 6.81 20.63 -7.62
CA GLU A 52 5.39 20.27 -7.57
C GLU A 52 5.10 19.21 -6.51
N TYR A 53 5.94 18.17 -6.43
CA TYR A 53 5.87 17.16 -5.38
C TYR A 53 5.98 17.79 -3.98
N LEU A 54 7.01 18.61 -3.74
CA LEU A 54 7.20 19.27 -2.46
C LEU A 54 6.02 20.18 -2.10
N ASN A 55 5.45 20.88 -3.08
CA ASN A 55 4.29 21.73 -2.84
C ASN A 55 3.07 20.92 -2.37
N ARG A 56 2.85 19.73 -2.93
CA ARG A 56 1.78 18.83 -2.46
C ARG A 56 2.00 18.35 -1.03
N GLN A 57 3.26 18.19 -0.62
CA GLN A 57 3.58 17.76 0.75
C GLN A 57 3.40 18.86 1.79
N GLN A 58 3.27 20.12 1.38
CA GLN A 58 3.06 21.24 2.29
C GLN A 58 1.65 21.32 2.89
N PHE A 59 0.67 20.69 2.25
CA PHE A 59 -0.72 20.75 2.68
C PHE A 59 -1.20 19.37 3.14
N PHE A 60 -1.88 19.33 4.26
CA PHE A 60 -2.34 18.09 4.89
C PHE A 60 -3.39 17.32 4.06
N ASP A 61 -4.12 18.00 3.17
CA ASP A 61 -5.11 17.41 2.26
C ASP A 61 -4.49 16.72 1.04
N THR A 62 -3.24 17.06 0.70
CA THR A 62 -2.51 16.51 -0.45
C THR A 62 -1.22 15.79 -0.08
N ALA A 63 -0.84 15.84 1.20
CA ALA A 63 0.38 15.24 1.71
C ALA A 63 0.30 13.70 1.74
N GLU A 64 1.41 13.06 1.41
CA GLU A 64 1.56 11.62 1.54
C GLU A 64 1.71 11.20 3.01
N SER A 65 1.56 9.89 3.25
CA SER A 65 1.52 9.27 4.57
C SER A 65 2.56 9.82 5.56
N ASP A 66 3.83 9.87 5.16
CA ASP A 66 4.94 10.25 6.06
C ASP A 66 4.89 11.75 6.43
N TYR A 67 4.55 12.59 5.47
CA TYR A 67 4.37 14.02 5.71
C TYR A 67 3.11 14.31 6.50
N LEU A 68 2.06 13.54 6.29
CA LEU A 68 0.82 13.62 7.05
C LEU A 68 1.05 13.22 8.53
N ASP A 69 1.84 12.18 8.78
CA ASP A 69 2.23 11.79 10.14
C ASP A 69 3.05 12.89 10.84
N ARG A 70 3.92 13.59 10.08
CA ARG A 70 4.64 14.76 10.60
C ARG A 70 3.68 15.91 10.95
N TRP A 71 2.70 16.21 10.08
CA TRP A 71 1.67 17.19 10.37
C TRP A 71 0.87 16.82 11.61
N ALA A 72 0.42 15.56 11.71
CA ALA A 72 -0.31 15.04 12.85
C ALA A 72 0.49 15.23 14.15
N SER A 73 1.79 14.93 14.14
CA SER A 73 2.66 15.07 15.31
C SER A 73 2.79 16.52 15.80
N ILE A 74 2.75 17.51 14.90
CA ILE A 74 2.78 18.94 15.26
C ILE A 74 1.53 19.31 16.07
N TYR A 75 0.40 18.68 15.76
CA TYR A 75 -0.88 18.87 16.48
C TYR A 75 -1.06 17.91 17.66
N GLY A 76 -0.04 17.15 18.02
CA GLY A 76 -0.11 16.17 19.13
C GLY A 76 -0.97 14.94 18.81
N LEU A 77 -1.23 14.68 17.52
CA LEU A 77 -1.96 13.50 17.05
C LEU A 77 -0.97 12.42 16.64
N ALA A 78 -1.37 11.16 16.79
CA ALA A 78 -0.63 10.00 16.32
C ALA A 78 -1.55 9.10 15.49
N ARG A 79 -0.98 8.42 14.50
CA ARG A 79 -1.72 7.41 13.73
C ARG A 79 -2.16 6.28 14.67
N LYS A 80 -3.40 5.86 14.54
CA LYS A 80 -3.88 4.66 15.23
C LYS A 80 -3.08 3.46 14.75
N LYS A 81 -2.62 2.65 15.70
CA LYS A 81 -1.95 1.39 15.38
C LYS A 81 -2.92 0.44 14.69
N ALA A 82 -2.39 -0.40 13.84
CA ALA A 82 -3.16 -1.50 13.30
C ALA A 82 -3.63 -2.42 14.43
N THR A 83 -4.79 -3.02 14.27
CA THR A 83 -5.35 -4.04 15.16
C THR A 83 -5.44 -5.36 14.40
N LYS A 84 -5.50 -6.45 15.15
CA LYS A 84 -5.70 -7.78 14.60
C LYS A 84 -7.15 -7.94 14.22
N ALA A 85 -7.41 -8.60 13.09
CA ALA A 85 -8.75 -9.00 12.73
C ALA A 85 -9.23 -10.10 13.68
N SER A 86 -10.47 -10.05 14.09
CA SER A 86 -11.13 -11.07 14.92
C SER A 86 -12.48 -11.43 14.33
N GLY A 87 -12.87 -12.67 14.48
CA GLY A 87 -14.13 -13.20 13.96
C GLY A 87 -14.44 -14.54 14.61
N GLU A 88 -15.41 -15.22 14.06
CA GLU A 88 -15.82 -16.55 14.48
C GLU A 88 -15.69 -17.51 13.30
N VAL A 89 -15.35 -18.75 13.59
CA VAL A 89 -15.26 -19.82 12.60
C VAL A 89 -16.05 -21.03 13.06
N VAL A 90 -16.57 -21.79 12.11
CA VAL A 90 -17.36 -23.00 12.37
C VAL A 90 -16.56 -24.24 12.00
N PHE A 91 -16.22 -25.05 12.98
CA PHE A 91 -15.61 -26.35 12.79
C PHE A 91 -16.64 -27.40 12.48
N ARG A 92 -16.31 -28.30 11.56
CA ARG A 92 -17.11 -29.49 11.25
C ARG A 92 -16.44 -30.72 11.81
N PHE A 93 -17.23 -31.63 12.42
CA PHE A 93 -16.74 -32.83 13.07
C PHE A 93 -17.27 -34.08 12.34
N SER A 94 -16.46 -35.13 12.29
CA SER A 94 -16.84 -36.40 11.68
C SER A 94 -17.70 -37.31 12.60
N GLY A 95 -17.97 -36.85 13.84
CA GLY A 95 -18.72 -37.61 14.87
C GLY A 95 -19.12 -36.69 16.00
N GLU A 96 -18.76 -37.05 17.24
CA GLU A 96 -18.99 -36.21 18.42
C GLU A 96 -18.15 -34.96 18.38
N LEU A 97 -18.63 -33.92 19.06
CA LEU A 97 -17.94 -32.65 19.20
C LEU A 97 -16.58 -32.84 19.90
N ILE A 98 -15.52 -32.48 19.22
CA ILE A 98 -14.16 -32.59 19.73
C ILE A 98 -13.70 -31.19 20.20
N ASN A 99 -13.10 -31.15 21.39
CA ASN A 99 -12.55 -29.91 21.89
C ASN A 99 -11.28 -29.51 21.11
N VAL A 100 -11.37 -28.45 20.33
CA VAL A 100 -10.22 -27.85 19.66
C VAL A 100 -9.55 -26.92 20.67
N LEU A 101 -8.26 -27.13 20.88
CA LEU A 101 -7.49 -26.33 21.85
C LEU A 101 -7.36 -24.88 21.42
N GLU A 102 -7.39 -23.98 22.38
CA GLU A 102 -7.00 -22.59 22.19
C GLU A 102 -5.57 -22.50 21.64
N GLY A 103 -5.33 -21.58 20.69
CA GLY A 103 -4.04 -21.46 19.99
C GLY A 103 -3.91 -22.38 18.77
N THR A 104 -4.95 -23.13 18.39
CA THR A 104 -4.94 -23.88 17.13
C THR A 104 -4.82 -22.94 15.94
N ILE A 105 -3.89 -23.24 15.02
CA ILE A 105 -3.58 -22.38 13.88
C ILE A 105 -4.40 -22.80 12.66
N LEU A 106 -5.08 -21.82 12.09
CA LEU A 106 -5.78 -21.88 10.81
C LEU A 106 -5.05 -21.01 9.81
N GLN A 107 -5.18 -21.32 8.53
CA GLN A 107 -4.56 -20.55 7.45
C GLN A 107 -5.54 -20.35 6.31
N SER A 108 -5.61 -19.12 5.76
CA SER A 108 -6.35 -18.84 4.54
C SER A 108 -5.53 -19.25 3.31
N ASP A 109 -6.17 -19.30 2.14
CA ASP A 109 -5.52 -19.60 0.86
C ASP A 109 -4.41 -18.59 0.52
N ASP A 110 -4.55 -17.34 0.97
CA ASP A 110 -3.56 -16.27 0.83
C ASP A 110 -2.38 -16.41 1.82
N GLY A 111 -2.36 -17.42 2.66
CA GLY A 111 -1.30 -17.69 3.63
C GLY A 111 -1.40 -16.90 4.94
N VAL A 112 -2.48 -16.15 5.16
CA VAL A 112 -2.71 -15.44 6.42
C VAL A 112 -3.10 -16.43 7.51
N GLN A 113 -2.48 -16.32 8.68
CA GLN A 113 -2.70 -17.23 9.79
C GLN A 113 -3.55 -16.62 10.88
N TYR A 114 -4.40 -17.47 11.45
CA TYR A 114 -5.31 -17.17 12.56
C TYR A 114 -5.09 -18.18 13.67
N LYS A 115 -5.37 -17.79 14.90
CA LYS A 115 -5.39 -18.69 16.05
C LYS A 115 -6.76 -18.69 16.71
N THR A 116 -7.19 -19.83 17.20
CA THR A 116 -8.36 -19.91 18.07
C THR A 116 -8.06 -19.24 19.41
N VAL A 117 -9.00 -18.43 19.92
CA VAL A 117 -8.84 -17.67 21.18
C VAL A 117 -9.87 -18.08 22.25
N GLY A 118 -10.59 -19.14 22.01
CA GLY A 118 -11.58 -19.66 22.95
C GLY A 118 -11.97 -21.10 22.68
N PRO A 119 -12.80 -21.66 23.56
CA PRO A 119 -13.33 -23.01 23.39
C PRO A 119 -14.32 -23.10 22.23
N VAL A 120 -14.48 -24.29 21.67
CA VAL A 120 -15.52 -24.57 20.68
C VAL A 120 -16.87 -24.68 21.40
N SER A 121 -17.85 -23.93 20.90
CA SER A 121 -19.24 -24.01 21.36
C SER A 121 -19.93 -25.30 20.89
N SER A 122 -21.12 -25.60 21.44
CA SER A 122 -21.89 -26.81 21.11
C SER A 122 -22.34 -26.91 19.63
N ASP A 123 -22.35 -25.78 18.93
CA ASP A 123 -22.66 -25.66 17.50
C ASP A 123 -21.41 -25.72 16.59
N GLY A 124 -20.22 -25.91 17.17
CA GLY A 124 -18.96 -25.95 16.45
C GLY A 124 -18.28 -24.58 16.27
N THR A 125 -18.89 -23.50 16.75
CA THR A 125 -18.35 -22.14 16.59
C THR A 125 -17.23 -21.86 17.59
N THR A 126 -16.18 -21.17 17.14
CA THR A 126 -15.10 -20.70 18.00
C THR A 126 -14.57 -19.35 17.55
N PRO A 127 -14.22 -18.46 18.50
CA PRO A 127 -13.60 -17.19 18.16
C PRO A 127 -12.16 -17.38 17.71
N VAL A 128 -11.77 -16.60 16.69
CA VAL A 128 -10.41 -16.57 16.13
C VAL A 128 -9.87 -15.17 16.03
N GLU A 129 -8.56 -15.06 16.09
CA GLU A 129 -7.81 -13.80 15.95
C GLU A 129 -6.67 -13.99 14.94
N ALA A 130 -6.49 -13.03 14.04
CA ALA A 130 -5.34 -13.03 13.13
C ALA A 130 -4.02 -12.93 13.90
N LEU A 131 -2.99 -13.62 13.44
CA LEU A 131 -1.65 -13.52 14.07
C LEU A 131 -1.02 -12.16 13.81
N ASN A 132 -1.21 -11.60 12.62
CA ASN A 132 -0.68 -10.32 12.21
C ASN A 132 -1.75 -9.21 12.30
N GLU A 133 -1.29 -8.01 12.60
CA GLU A 133 -2.12 -6.80 12.59
C GLU A 133 -2.30 -6.29 11.16
N GLY A 134 -3.40 -5.61 10.90
CA GLY A 134 -3.68 -4.92 9.65
C GLY A 134 -4.81 -5.51 8.83
N THR A 135 -5.09 -4.88 7.70
CA THR A 135 -6.22 -5.21 6.82
C THR A 135 -6.05 -6.54 6.08
N SER A 136 -4.84 -7.07 6.01
CA SER A 136 -4.58 -8.40 5.42
C SER A 136 -5.25 -9.54 6.17
N GLY A 137 -5.57 -9.32 7.45
CA GLY A 137 -6.29 -10.29 8.27
C GLY A 137 -7.81 -10.30 8.08
N ASN A 138 -8.36 -9.35 7.32
CA ASN A 138 -9.80 -9.32 7.06
C ASN A 138 -10.16 -10.36 6.00
N GLN A 139 -11.13 -11.22 6.32
CA GLN A 139 -11.70 -12.20 5.41
C GLN A 139 -13.19 -11.90 5.21
N LEU A 140 -13.76 -12.45 4.17
CA LEU A 140 -15.19 -12.34 3.88
C LEU A 140 -15.94 -13.48 4.58
N GLU A 141 -17.22 -13.26 4.79
CA GLU A 141 -18.17 -14.28 5.22
C GLU A 141 -18.20 -15.40 4.16
N GLU A 142 -18.16 -16.67 4.58
CA GLU A 142 -18.06 -17.86 3.74
C GLU A 142 -16.64 -18.21 3.23
N ASP A 143 -15.61 -17.41 3.52
CA ASP A 143 -14.23 -17.81 3.23
C ASP A 143 -13.84 -19.05 4.03
N VAL A 144 -13.01 -19.89 3.43
CA VAL A 144 -12.58 -21.15 4.02
C VAL A 144 -11.16 -21.01 4.57
N LEU A 145 -10.99 -21.38 5.82
CA LEU A 145 -9.69 -21.52 6.45
C LEU A 145 -9.32 -22.99 6.55
N THR A 146 -8.05 -23.31 6.47
CA THR A 146 -7.52 -24.68 6.57
C THR A 146 -6.74 -24.86 7.86
N LEU A 147 -6.94 -25.99 8.55
CA LEU A 147 -6.13 -26.37 9.70
C LEU A 147 -4.68 -26.63 9.26
N VAL A 148 -3.73 -25.89 9.87
CA VAL A 148 -2.30 -26.11 9.63
C VAL A 148 -1.82 -27.46 10.18
N SER A 149 -2.41 -27.91 11.29
CA SER A 149 -2.15 -29.21 11.90
C SER A 149 -3.46 -30.00 11.97
N PRO A 150 -3.59 -31.11 11.24
CA PRO A 150 -4.80 -31.92 11.27
C PRO A 150 -5.12 -32.45 12.67
N ILE A 151 -6.40 -32.37 13.06
CA ILE A 151 -6.91 -32.90 14.31
C ILE A 151 -7.79 -34.09 14.00
N VAL A 152 -7.58 -35.22 14.67
CA VAL A 152 -8.37 -36.45 14.43
C VAL A 152 -9.84 -36.20 14.74
N GLY A 153 -10.73 -36.46 13.78
CA GLY A 153 -12.17 -36.27 13.92
C GLY A 153 -12.66 -34.85 13.63
N VAL A 154 -11.79 -33.92 13.23
CA VAL A 154 -12.13 -32.56 12.77
C VAL A 154 -11.82 -32.45 11.28
N PHE A 155 -12.72 -31.88 10.49
CA PHE A 155 -12.45 -31.59 9.09
C PHE A 155 -11.42 -30.48 8.97
N SER A 156 -10.54 -30.57 7.96
CA SER A 156 -9.45 -29.60 7.76
C SER A 156 -9.96 -28.23 7.33
N GLU A 157 -11.09 -28.18 6.66
CA GLU A 157 -11.74 -26.97 6.17
C GLU A 157 -12.70 -26.41 7.22
N VAL A 158 -12.54 -25.13 7.52
CA VAL A 158 -13.29 -24.39 8.54
C VAL A 158 -13.86 -23.15 7.87
N THR A 159 -15.13 -22.87 8.04
CA THR A 159 -15.83 -21.73 7.41
C THR A 159 -15.88 -20.55 8.38
N ILE A 160 -15.67 -19.33 7.86
CA ILE A 160 -15.86 -18.08 8.58
C ILE A 160 -17.34 -17.73 8.62
#